data_8094d4da6d031eaa0e0601503fdae508
#
_entry.id   8094d4da6d031eaa0e0601503fdae508
#
_cell.length_a   1.000
_cell.length_b   1.000
_cell.length_c   1.000
_cell.angle_alpha   90.00
_cell.angle_beta   90.00
_cell.angle_gamma   90.00
#
_symmetry.space_group_name_H-M   'P 1'
#
loop_
_entity.id
_entity.type
_entity.pdbx_description
1 polymer ?
#
loop_
_entity_poly.entity_id
_entity_poly.type
_entity_poly.pdbx_seq_one_letter_code
_entity_poly.pdbx_strand_id
1 'polypeptide(L)'
;MAQFFEFTADGIRFKGFQDIRSELKQAWETTFGVQLDDSPTSPDGHHIDLEAKTIYSVMEAMQVITTMLNRNQAVGQFLDFLAAFVGISRNEDETDDELRSRINSASTSGLATYDGMLTYLRDQIHASVNLLRNDEPTQDSDGLPGHSVRAVIPQGVYDALVEKQEEGEIASADNYIAQKVWDCKAAGIRTDGNKTGTAIDASGISQSVKFSLPQDVNIEVKVELTLYTEESFPTGGEEAVQKSIAGWATGTDGWPKAEFIPGKDVIPEHFYTPILAISGIESAVVSLRKAGTSEWEPTRIAISSQETAKLTSISVEVVN
;
A
#
# COMPACT_ATOMS: atom_id res chain seq x y z
N MET A 1 2.61 41.89 23.38
CA MET A 1 1.42 41.63 22.54
C MET A 1 0.95 40.23 22.88
N ALA A 2 -0.31 40.07 23.26
CA ALA A 2 -0.84 38.73 23.59
C ALA A 2 -0.78 37.81 22.37
N GLN A 3 -0.30 36.61 22.54
CA GLN A 3 -0.20 35.62 21.46
C GLN A 3 -1.16 34.46 21.76
N PHE A 4 -2.27 34.41 21.06
CA PHE A 4 -3.39 33.49 21.33
C PHE A 4 -3.25 32.12 20.61
N PHE A 5 -2.19 31.91 19.85
CA PHE A 5 -1.88 30.66 19.17
C PHE A 5 -0.36 30.45 19.07
N GLU A 6 0.06 29.20 18.86
CA GLU A 6 1.44 28.84 18.60
C GLU A 6 1.52 27.85 17.42
N PHE A 7 2.61 27.94 16.65
CA PHE A 7 2.93 26.96 15.63
C PHE A 7 3.76 25.84 16.28
N THR A 8 3.28 24.62 16.14
CA THR A 8 3.95 23.40 16.61
C THR A 8 4.30 22.50 15.42
N ALA A 9 5.10 21.47 15.67
CA ALA A 9 5.40 20.46 14.63
C ALA A 9 4.14 19.74 14.10
N ASP A 10 3.09 19.68 14.92
CA ASP A 10 1.82 19.01 14.61
C ASP A 10 0.76 19.95 14.05
N GLY A 11 1.07 21.24 13.88
CA GLY A 11 0.14 22.26 13.36
C GLY A 11 -0.01 23.48 14.25
N ILE A 12 -1.17 24.14 14.19
CA ILE A 12 -1.50 25.33 14.98
C ILE A 12 -2.23 24.89 16.25
N ARG A 13 -1.70 25.30 17.39
CA ARG A 13 -2.33 25.12 18.69
C ARG A 13 -2.94 26.44 19.14
N PHE A 14 -4.24 26.44 19.41
CA PHE A 14 -4.97 27.57 19.94
C PHE A 14 -5.07 27.51 21.46
N LYS A 15 -5.02 28.68 22.10
CA LYS A 15 -5.17 28.80 23.55
C LYS A 15 -6.63 28.63 23.98
N GLY A 16 -6.83 28.06 25.16
CA GLY A 16 -8.13 27.92 25.75
C GLY A 16 -8.72 29.27 26.24
N PHE A 17 -10.03 29.31 26.47
CA PHE A 17 -10.72 30.50 26.93
C PHE A 17 -10.09 31.15 28.18
N GLN A 18 -9.70 30.33 29.18
CA GLN A 18 -9.11 30.84 30.42
C GLN A 18 -7.71 31.45 30.20
N ASP A 19 -6.93 30.90 29.27
CA ASP A 19 -5.62 31.45 28.94
C ASP A 19 -5.75 32.77 28.21
N ILE A 20 -6.69 32.89 27.27
CA ILE A 20 -7.01 34.12 26.54
C ILE A 20 -7.47 35.20 27.55
N ARG A 21 -8.37 34.85 28.46
CA ARG A 21 -8.87 35.73 29.50
C ARG A 21 -7.75 36.28 30.37
N SER A 22 -6.87 35.40 30.83
CA SER A 22 -5.73 35.77 31.69
C SER A 22 -4.75 36.71 31.00
N GLU A 23 -4.45 36.44 29.70
CA GLU A 23 -3.58 37.30 28.92
C GLU A 23 -4.17 38.65 28.59
N LEU A 24 -5.49 38.72 28.34
CA LEU A 24 -6.18 39.99 28.17
C LEU A 24 -6.13 40.83 29.43
N LYS A 25 -6.40 40.25 30.60
CA LYS A 25 -6.26 40.93 31.88
C LYS A 25 -4.86 41.50 32.04
N GLN A 26 -3.84 40.68 31.85
CA GLN A 26 -2.43 41.10 32.00
C GLN A 26 -2.06 42.20 30.99
N ALA A 27 -2.54 42.11 29.75
CA ALA A 27 -2.31 43.14 28.72
C ALA A 27 -2.95 44.47 29.09
N TRP A 28 -4.18 44.48 29.63
CA TRP A 28 -4.89 45.66 30.08
C TRP A 28 -4.17 46.27 31.29
N GLU A 29 -3.89 45.49 32.32
CA GLU A 29 -3.15 45.96 33.52
C GLU A 29 -1.81 46.61 33.14
N THR A 30 -1.08 45.98 32.22
CA THR A 30 0.20 46.52 31.73
C THR A 30 0.01 47.81 30.95
N THR A 31 -1.04 47.89 30.14
CA THR A 31 -1.27 49.06 29.25
C THR A 31 -1.73 50.29 30.03
N PHE A 32 -2.60 50.10 30.99
CA PHE A 32 -3.21 51.19 31.77
C PHE A 32 -2.52 51.45 33.11
N GLY A 33 -1.62 50.57 33.54
CA GLY A 33 -0.89 50.74 34.82
C GLY A 33 -1.77 50.58 36.05
N VAL A 34 -2.88 49.82 35.96
CA VAL A 34 -3.85 49.59 37.01
C VAL A 34 -4.06 48.11 37.23
N GLN A 35 -4.47 47.73 38.45
CA GLN A 35 -4.96 46.39 38.72
C GLN A 35 -6.46 46.33 38.45
N LEU A 36 -6.90 45.34 37.69
CA LEU A 36 -8.30 45.12 37.35
C LEU A 36 -8.95 44.12 38.29
N ASP A 37 -10.15 44.42 38.72
CA ASP A 37 -11.00 43.46 39.41
C ASP A 37 -11.67 42.53 38.38
N ASP A 38 -11.16 41.31 38.26
CA ASP A 38 -11.66 40.32 37.33
C ASP A 38 -12.69 39.36 37.93
N SER A 39 -13.32 39.78 39.05
CA SER A 39 -14.41 38.99 39.62
C SER A 39 -15.61 38.92 38.64
N PRO A 40 -16.37 37.80 38.66
CA PRO A 40 -17.49 37.60 37.73
C PRO A 40 -18.61 38.63 37.81
N THR A 41 -18.60 39.46 38.85
CA THR A 41 -19.62 40.48 39.10
C THR A 41 -19.13 41.91 38.87
N SER A 42 -17.83 42.09 38.62
CA SER A 42 -17.25 43.40 38.36
C SER A 42 -17.49 43.86 36.92
N PRO A 43 -17.58 45.17 36.65
CA PRO A 43 -17.63 45.68 35.29
C PRO A 43 -16.41 45.29 34.45
N ASP A 44 -15.21 45.31 35.05
CA ASP A 44 -13.95 44.96 34.40
C ASP A 44 -13.93 43.46 34.04
N GLY A 45 -14.36 42.60 34.98
CA GLY A 45 -14.48 41.17 34.74
C GLY A 45 -15.44 40.82 33.60
N HIS A 46 -16.60 41.50 33.56
CA HIS A 46 -17.56 41.35 32.46
C HIS A 46 -16.96 41.77 31.10
N HIS A 47 -16.20 42.86 31.09
CA HIS A 47 -15.59 43.37 29.86
C HIS A 47 -14.50 42.41 29.33
N ILE A 48 -13.61 41.96 30.21
CA ILE A 48 -12.59 40.96 29.87
C ILE A 48 -13.23 39.65 29.38
N ASP A 49 -14.31 39.20 30.03
CA ASP A 49 -15.03 37.99 29.63
C ASP A 49 -15.68 38.14 28.24
N LEU A 50 -16.25 39.30 27.92
CA LEU A 50 -16.85 39.55 26.61
C LEU A 50 -15.79 39.53 25.50
N GLU A 51 -14.66 40.21 25.71
CA GLU A 51 -13.57 40.23 24.78
C GLU A 51 -12.96 38.81 24.61
N ALA A 52 -12.70 38.11 25.71
CA ALA A 52 -12.17 36.76 25.69
C ALA A 52 -13.09 35.78 24.94
N LYS A 53 -14.40 35.86 25.14
CA LYS A 53 -15.40 35.07 24.41
C LYS A 53 -15.40 35.38 22.91
N THR A 54 -15.29 36.65 22.57
CA THR A 54 -15.24 37.07 21.15
C THR A 54 -14.01 36.51 20.48
N ILE A 55 -12.84 36.66 21.09
CA ILE A 55 -11.58 36.12 20.55
C ILE A 55 -11.65 34.59 20.49
N TYR A 56 -12.12 33.94 21.56
CA TYR A 56 -12.23 32.48 21.59
C TYR A 56 -13.15 31.93 20.49
N SER A 57 -14.30 32.59 20.24
CA SER A 57 -15.19 32.15 19.14
C SER A 57 -14.56 32.28 17.76
N VAL A 58 -13.72 33.31 17.53
CA VAL A 58 -12.97 33.46 16.31
C VAL A 58 -11.89 32.35 16.20
N MET A 59 -11.23 32.02 17.31
CA MET A 59 -10.21 30.93 17.33
C MET A 59 -10.85 29.56 17.07
N GLU A 60 -12.05 29.30 17.63
CA GLU A 60 -12.78 28.06 17.30
C GLU A 60 -13.11 27.97 15.80
N ALA A 61 -13.58 29.05 15.21
CA ALA A 61 -13.83 29.09 13.76
C ALA A 61 -12.56 28.86 12.94
N MET A 62 -11.44 29.47 13.34
CA MET A 62 -10.13 29.24 12.69
C MET A 62 -9.64 27.80 12.87
N GLN A 63 -9.87 27.18 14.02
CA GLN A 63 -9.53 25.78 14.25
C GLN A 63 -10.32 24.85 13.32
N VAL A 64 -11.61 25.11 13.14
CA VAL A 64 -12.43 24.36 12.17
C VAL A 64 -11.87 24.51 10.77
N ILE A 65 -11.55 25.73 10.34
CA ILE A 65 -10.97 25.97 9.00
C ILE A 65 -9.64 25.23 8.83
N THR A 66 -8.73 25.31 9.81
CA THR A 66 -7.45 24.61 9.73
C THR A 66 -7.61 23.09 9.68
N THR A 67 -8.57 22.54 10.40
CA THR A 67 -8.93 21.11 10.34
C THR A 67 -9.47 20.74 8.96
N MET A 68 -10.31 21.59 8.37
CA MET A 68 -10.90 21.36 7.05
C MET A 68 -9.89 21.49 5.89
N LEU A 69 -8.71 22.05 6.12
CA LEU A 69 -7.60 22.01 5.15
C LEU A 69 -6.92 20.65 5.05
N ASN A 70 -7.14 19.78 6.02
CA ASN A 70 -6.67 18.39 5.97
C ASN A 70 -7.67 17.54 5.21
N ARG A 71 -7.26 17.00 4.04
CA ARG A 71 -8.11 16.16 3.17
C ARG A 71 -8.75 14.95 3.88
N ASN A 72 -8.09 14.42 4.91
CA ASN A 72 -8.60 13.27 5.66
C ASN A 72 -9.71 13.66 6.66
N GLN A 73 -9.84 14.96 6.97
CA GLN A 73 -10.79 15.51 7.94
C GLN A 73 -11.81 16.44 7.30
N ALA A 74 -11.51 16.95 6.09
CA ALA A 74 -12.41 17.82 5.35
C ALA A 74 -13.73 17.12 4.99
N VAL A 75 -14.83 17.85 5.07
CA VAL A 75 -16.18 17.38 4.73
C VAL A 75 -16.94 18.42 3.90
N GLY A 76 -17.92 17.95 3.12
CA GLY A 76 -18.80 18.81 2.32
C GLY A 76 -18.03 19.74 1.40
N GLN A 77 -18.37 21.03 1.36
CA GLN A 77 -17.78 22.04 0.48
C GLN A 77 -16.25 22.16 0.62
N PHE A 78 -15.70 21.97 1.82
CA PHE A 78 -14.24 22.01 2.01
C PHE A 78 -13.53 20.88 1.28
N LEU A 79 -14.14 19.69 1.31
CA LEU A 79 -13.63 18.56 0.55
C LEU A 79 -13.75 18.81 -0.96
N ASP A 80 -14.84 19.46 -1.41
CA ASP A 80 -15.03 19.87 -2.80
C ASP A 80 -13.96 20.87 -3.26
N PHE A 81 -13.59 21.82 -2.41
CA PHE A 81 -12.48 22.74 -2.69
C PHE A 81 -11.16 22.00 -2.81
N LEU A 82 -10.87 21.03 -1.93
CA LEU A 82 -9.65 20.23 -2.02
C LEU A 82 -9.64 19.35 -3.28
N ALA A 83 -10.80 18.81 -3.68
CA ALA A 83 -10.96 18.08 -4.93
C ALA A 83 -10.64 18.96 -6.16
N ALA A 84 -11.08 20.21 -6.15
CA ALA A 84 -10.84 21.16 -7.24
C ALA A 84 -9.33 21.46 -7.45
N PHE A 85 -8.51 21.46 -6.38
CA PHE A 85 -7.04 21.61 -6.51
C PHE A 85 -6.38 20.48 -7.29
N VAL A 86 -6.96 19.28 -7.28
CA VAL A 86 -6.47 18.13 -8.05
C VAL A 86 -7.27 17.89 -9.33
N GLY A 87 -8.09 18.87 -9.72
CA GLY A 87 -8.87 18.84 -10.97
C GLY A 87 -10.06 17.87 -10.94
N ILE A 88 -10.57 17.53 -9.75
CA ILE A 88 -11.72 16.64 -9.56
C ILE A 88 -12.92 17.46 -9.09
N SER A 89 -14.10 17.13 -9.60
CA SER A 89 -15.39 17.57 -9.07
C SER A 89 -16.18 16.40 -8.52
N ARG A 90 -17.02 16.66 -7.52
CA ARG A 90 -17.93 15.65 -6.95
C ARG A 90 -18.91 15.18 -8.02
N ASN A 91 -19.12 13.87 -8.10
CA ASN A 91 -20.18 13.28 -8.91
C ASN A 91 -21.54 13.45 -8.22
N GLU A 92 -22.63 13.28 -8.99
CA GLU A 92 -23.99 13.25 -8.44
C GLU A 92 -24.10 12.08 -7.44
N ASP A 93 -24.68 12.35 -6.26
CA ASP A 93 -24.85 11.39 -5.15
C ASP A 93 -23.56 10.81 -4.54
N GLU A 94 -22.37 11.34 -4.87
CA GLU A 94 -21.10 10.88 -4.30
C GLU A 94 -20.92 11.31 -2.85
N THR A 95 -20.62 10.36 -1.98
CA THR A 95 -20.34 10.60 -0.57
C THR A 95 -18.96 11.24 -0.35
N ASP A 96 -18.74 11.86 0.82
CA ASP A 96 -17.45 12.44 1.19
C ASP A 96 -16.31 11.39 1.20
N ASP A 97 -16.61 10.14 1.58
CA ASP A 97 -15.61 9.07 1.63
C ASP A 97 -15.19 8.60 0.22
N GLU A 98 -16.14 8.51 -0.70
CA GLU A 98 -15.88 8.20 -2.09
C GLU A 98 -15.07 9.31 -2.78
N LEU A 99 -15.48 10.59 -2.59
CA LEU A 99 -14.74 11.73 -3.12
C LEU A 99 -13.32 11.80 -2.53
N ARG A 100 -13.17 11.56 -1.22
CA ARG A 100 -11.87 11.51 -0.55
C ARG A 100 -10.98 10.41 -1.12
N SER A 101 -11.51 9.24 -1.40
CA SER A 101 -10.80 8.16 -2.07
C SER A 101 -10.32 8.57 -3.47
N ARG A 102 -11.17 9.24 -4.26
CA ARG A 102 -10.80 9.79 -5.57
C ARG A 102 -9.73 10.87 -5.48
N ILE A 103 -9.82 11.79 -4.52
CA ILE A 103 -8.79 12.82 -4.27
C ILE A 103 -7.45 12.15 -3.92
N ASN A 104 -7.46 11.13 -3.09
CA ASN A 104 -6.26 10.39 -2.71
C ASN A 104 -5.63 9.68 -3.92
N SER A 105 -6.44 9.06 -4.75
CA SER A 105 -6.00 8.41 -6.00
C SER A 105 -5.45 9.41 -7.02
N ALA A 106 -6.05 10.59 -7.16
CA ALA A 106 -5.59 11.63 -8.07
C ALA A 106 -4.39 12.44 -7.51
N SER A 107 -4.31 12.62 -6.20
CA SER A 107 -3.19 13.30 -5.51
C SER A 107 -1.89 12.50 -5.57
N THR A 108 -1.96 11.20 -5.81
CA THR A 108 -0.82 10.37 -6.23
C THR A 108 -0.35 10.68 -7.66
N SER A 109 -0.77 11.78 -8.25
CA SER A 109 -0.52 12.16 -9.64
C SER A 109 0.90 12.66 -9.97
N GLY A 110 1.91 11.99 -9.43
CA GLY A 110 3.09 11.68 -10.20
C GLY A 110 2.86 10.38 -11.01
N LEU A 111 1.63 10.13 -11.50
CA LEU A 111 1.28 8.91 -12.26
C LEU A 111 2.24 8.65 -13.43
N ALA A 112 2.83 9.71 -14.00
CA ALA A 112 3.82 9.61 -15.05
C ALA A 112 5.23 9.23 -14.55
N THR A 113 5.47 9.16 -13.24
CA THR A 113 6.73 8.67 -12.66
C THR A 113 6.67 7.17 -12.42
N TYR A 114 7.83 6.51 -12.36
CA TYR A 114 7.90 5.08 -12.07
C TYR A 114 7.19 4.72 -10.76
N ASP A 115 7.51 5.45 -9.69
CA ASP A 115 6.92 5.17 -8.36
C ASP A 115 5.41 5.46 -8.32
N GLY A 116 4.96 6.50 -9.03
CA GLY A 116 3.55 6.82 -9.18
C GLY A 116 2.79 5.74 -9.94
N MET A 117 3.33 5.26 -11.07
CA MET A 117 2.75 4.15 -11.84
C MET A 117 2.69 2.86 -11.00
N LEU A 118 3.79 2.50 -10.33
CA LEU A 118 3.84 1.29 -9.50
C LEU A 118 2.84 1.35 -8.35
N THR A 119 2.77 2.48 -7.65
CA THR A 119 1.81 2.69 -6.55
C THR A 119 0.37 2.60 -7.05
N TYR A 120 0.05 3.25 -8.17
CA TYR A 120 -1.28 3.19 -8.77
C TYR A 120 -1.68 1.76 -9.17
N LEU A 121 -0.78 1.04 -9.86
CA LEU A 121 -1.07 -0.34 -10.27
C LEU A 121 -1.26 -1.28 -9.07
N ARG A 122 -0.48 -1.08 -8.00
CA ARG A 122 -0.62 -1.84 -6.76
C ARG A 122 -1.92 -1.56 -6.02
N ASP A 123 -2.36 -0.32 -6.02
CA ASP A 123 -3.64 0.09 -5.42
C ASP A 123 -4.84 -0.41 -6.24
N GLN A 124 -4.79 -0.27 -7.56
CA GLN A 124 -5.92 -0.56 -8.44
C GLN A 124 -6.05 -2.03 -8.86
N ILE A 125 -4.97 -2.79 -8.82
CA ILE A 125 -4.96 -4.19 -9.22
C ILE A 125 -4.63 -5.08 -8.02
N HIS A 126 -3.38 -5.05 -7.53
CA HIS A 126 -2.95 -5.82 -6.36
C HIS A 126 -1.56 -5.42 -5.89
N ALA A 127 -1.29 -5.49 -4.57
CA ALA A 127 -0.02 -5.10 -3.95
C ALA A 127 1.22 -5.84 -4.49
N SER A 128 1.05 -7.05 -5.05
CA SER A 128 2.13 -7.86 -5.62
C SER A 128 2.46 -7.56 -7.10
N VAL A 129 1.78 -6.60 -7.72
CA VAL A 129 2.10 -6.14 -9.08
C VAL A 129 3.51 -5.54 -9.10
N ASN A 130 4.29 -5.91 -10.11
CA ASN A 130 5.61 -5.33 -10.37
C ASN A 130 5.60 -4.52 -11.66
N LEU A 131 6.54 -3.57 -11.77
CA LEU A 131 6.69 -2.72 -12.94
C LEU A 131 8.16 -2.70 -13.34
N LEU A 132 8.43 -2.97 -14.59
CA LEU A 132 9.76 -2.83 -15.19
C LEU A 132 9.77 -1.60 -16.07
N ARG A 133 10.91 -0.90 -16.14
CA ARG A 133 11.11 0.23 -17.03
C ARG A 133 12.47 0.13 -17.71
N ASN A 134 12.52 0.62 -18.92
CA ASN A 134 13.75 0.86 -19.63
C ASN A 134 13.73 2.31 -20.16
N ASP A 135 14.52 3.17 -19.53
CA ASP A 135 14.64 4.59 -19.90
C ASP A 135 15.70 4.79 -21.00
N GLU A 136 16.52 3.77 -21.29
CA GLU A 136 17.54 3.80 -22.31
C GLU A 136 16.93 3.68 -23.72
N PRO A 137 17.63 4.17 -24.78
CA PRO A 137 17.12 4.09 -26.14
C PRO A 137 17.17 2.68 -26.74
N THR A 138 17.94 1.77 -26.15
CA THR A 138 18.14 0.41 -26.62
C THR A 138 17.48 -0.61 -25.70
N GLN A 139 17.30 -1.83 -26.20
CA GLN A 139 16.80 -2.94 -25.40
C GLN A 139 17.78 -3.27 -24.27
N ASP A 140 17.24 -3.50 -23.06
CA ASP A 140 18.03 -3.88 -21.89
C ASP A 140 18.33 -5.38 -21.82
N SER A 141 19.04 -5.81 -20.75
CA SER A 141 19.40 -7.22 -20.51
C SER A 141 18.20 -8.12 -20.26
N ASP A 142 17.07 -7.55 -19.79
CA ASP A 142 15.83 -8.26 -19.51
C ASP A 142 14.92 -8.35 -20.75
N GLY A 143 15.39 -7.87 -21.89
CA GLY A 143 14.66 -7.89 -23.15
C GLY A 143 13.56 -6.83 -23.23
N LEU A 144 13.58 -5.81 -22.37
CA LEU A 144 12.63 -4.73 -22.41
C LEU A 144 13.06 -3.69 -23.46
N PRO A 145 12.20 -3.38 -24.44
CA PRO A 145 12.53 -2.39 -25.48
C PRO A 145 12.86 -1.02 -24.89
N GLY A 146 13.66 -0.24 -25.60
CA GLY A 146 13.98 1.13 -25.20
C GLY A 146 12.74 2.01 -25.05
N HIS A 147 12.76 2.90 -24.07
CA HIS A 147 11.67 3.83 -23.72
C HIS A 147 10.34 3.09 -23.53
N SER A 148 10.35 2.02 -22.74
CA SER A 148 9.16 1.24 -22.47
C SER A 148 8.98 0.86 -21.01
N VAL A 149 7.76 0.47 -20.67
CA VAL A 149 7.37 -0.08 -19.38
C VAL A 149 6.67 -1.42 -19.57
N ARG A 150 6.85 -2.32 -18.61
CA ARG A 150 6.18 -3.63 -18.58
C ARG A 150 5.58 -3.84 -17.19
N ALA A 151 4.26 -3.82 -17.10
CA ALA A 151 3.56 -4.24 -15.90
C ALA A 151 3.57 -5.77 -15.83
N VAL A 152 4.01 -6.34 -14.72
CA VAL A 152 4.04 -7.78 -14.45
C VAL A 152 2.96 -8.11 -13.43
N ILE A 153 1.95 -8.84 -13.87
CA ILE A 153 0.77 -9.19 -13.07
C ILE A 153 0.93 -10.64 -12.60
N PRO A 154 0.96 -10.91 -11.27
CA PRO A 154 1.05 -12.27 -10.78
C PRO A 154 -0.07 -13.17 -11.30
N GLN A 155 0.23 -14.43 -11.61
CA GLN A 155 -0.74 -15.36 -12.19
C GLN A 155 -2.01 -15.47 -11.35
N GLY A 156 -1.90 -15.63 -10.03
CA GLY A 156 -3.08 -15.72 -9.16
C GLY A 156 -3.95 -14.46 -9.13
N VAL A 157 -3.36 -13.28 -9.37
CA VAL A 157 -4.12 -12.02 -9.49
C VAL A 157 -4.86 -12.00 -10.83
N TYR A 158 -4.21 -12.45 -11.89
CA TYR A 158 -4.85 -12.55 -13.21
C TYR A 158 -6.00 -13.56 -13.19
N ASP A 159 -5.81 -14.73 -12.57
CA ASP A 159 -6.84 -15.78 -12.45
C ASP A 159 -8.07 -15.25 -11.69
N ALA A 160 -7.88 -14.49 -10.60
CA ALA A 160 -8.97 -13.86 -9.87
C ALA A 160 -9.74 -12.81 -10.72
N LEU A 161 -9.05 -12.12 -11.64
CA LEU A 161 -9.73 -11.23 -12.58
C LEU A 161 -10.48 -12.00 -13.67
N VAL A 162 -9.99 -13.17 -14.07
CA VAL A 162 -10.73 -14.06 -15.00
C VAL A 162 -12.00 -14.60 -14.34
N GLU A 163 -11.95 -14.99 -13.05
CA GLU A 163 -13.13 -15.37 -12.28
C GLU A 163 -14.18 -14.25 -12.25
N LYS A 164 -13.76 -13.02 -11.97
CA LYS A 164 -14.65 -11.85 -12.02
C LYS A 164 -15.24 -11.59 -13.42
N GLN A 165 -14.50 -11.88 -14.48
CA GLN A 165 -15.01 -11.83 -15.84
C GLN A 165 -16.08 -12.89 -16.09
N GLU A 166 -15.87 -14.12 -15.60
CA GLU A 166 -16.84 -15.21 -15.72
C GLU A 166 -18.11 -14.95 -14.91
N GLU A 167 -17.99 -14.28 -13.76
CA GLU A 167 -19.11 -13.81 -12.94
C GLU A 167 -19.84 -12.59 -13.51
N GLY A 168 -19.27 -11.96 -14.55
CA GLY A 168 -19.85 -10.79 -15.21
C GLY A 168 -19.63 -9.47 -14.50
N GLU A 169 -18.74 -9.43 -13.49
CA GLU A 169 -18.38 -8.20 -12.77
C GLU A 169 -17.51 -7.26 -13.64
N ILE A 170 -16.67 -7.83 -14.50
CA ILE A 170 -15.86 -7.09 -15.48
C ILE A 170 -16.03 -7.69 -16.87
N ALA A 171 -15.91 -6.85 -17.89
CA ALA A 171 -16.10 -7.29 -19.28
C ALA A 171 -14.94 -8.17 -19.80
N SER A 172 -13.71 -7.92 -19.36
CA SER A 172 -12.51 -8.66 -19.74
C SER A 172 -11.37 -8.38 -18.76
N ALA A 173 -10.71 -9.42 -18.27
CA ALA A 173 -9.54 -9.31 -17.40
C ALA A 173 -8.38 -8.59 -18.11
N ASP A 174 -8.11 -8.91 -19.38
CA ASP A 174 -7.08 -8.28 -20.19
C ASP A 174 -7.35 -6.78 -20.38
N ASN A 175 -8.59 -6.41 -20.71
CA ASN A 175 -8.96 -5.01 -20.90
C ASN A 175 -8.96 -4.21 -19.59
N TYR A 176 -9.35 -4.83 -18.48
CA TYR A 176 -9.29 -4.22 -17.17
C TYR A 176 -7.85 -3.83 -16.81
N ILE A 177 -6.91 -4.76 -16.93
CA ILE A 177 -5.49 -4.51 -16.67
C ILE A 177 -4.95 -3.46 -17.65
N ALA A 178 -5.26 -3.60 -18.95
CA ALA A 178 -4.83 -2.67 -19.97
C ALA A 178 -5.30 -1.23 -19.68
N GLN A 179 -6.54 -1.06 -19.22
CA GLN A 179 -7.07 0.25 -18.84
C GLN A 179 -6.27 0.84 -17.67
N LYS A 180 -5.99 0.05 -16.61
CA LYS A 180 -5.23 0.54 -15.46
C LYS A 180 -3.79 0.94 -15.83
N VAL A 181 -3.15 0.18 -16.71
CA VAL A 181 -1.82 0.53 -17.24
C VAL A 181 -1.88 1.79 -18.09
N TRP A 182 -2.92 1.94 -18.92
CA TRP A 182 -3.12 3.14 -19.76
C TRP A 182 -3.32 4.40 -18.91
N ASP A 183 -4.14 4.31 -17.87
CA ASP A 183 -4.50 5.43 -17.01
C ASP A 183 -3.30 6.03 -16.27
N CYS A 184 -2.26 5.23 -16.00
CA CYS A 184 -1.09 5.68 -15.25
C CYS A 184 0.18 5.86 -16.10
N LYS A 185 0.23 5.35 -17.34
CA LYS A 185 1.45 5.46 -18.13
C LYS A 185 1.72 6.90 -18.58
N ALA A 186 2.99 7.28 -18.65
CA ALA A 186 3.39 8.53 -19.25
C ALA A 186 3.09 8.58 -20.75
N ALA A 187 2.77 9.78 -21.26
CA ALA A 187 2.58 9.99 -22.69
C ALA A 187 3.87 9.67 -23.46
N GLY A 188 3.73 8.97 -24.59
CA GLY A 188 4.86 8.60 -25.44
C GLY A 188 5.65 7.36 -25.00
N ILE A 189 5.45 6.84 -23.79
CA ILE A 189 6.08 5.60 -23.33
C ILE A 189 5.33 4.38 -23.90
N ARG A 190 6.08 3.43 -24.43
CA ARG A 190 5.53 2.15 -24.93
C ARG A 190 5.22 1.22 -23.77
N THR A 191 4.17 0.43 -23.94
CA THR A 191 3.93 -0.73 -23.09
C THR A 191 4.43 -1.99 -23.76
N ASP A 192 5.02 -2.90 -23.00
CA ASP A 192 5.55 -4.18 -23.49
C ASP A 192 5.04 -5.34 -22.63
N GLY A 193 5.02 -6.56 -23.21
CA GLY A 193 4.57 -7.74 -22.50
C GLY A 193 4.10 -8.87 -23.41
N ASN A 194 3.79 -10.02 -22.78
CA ASN A 194 3.33 -11.25 -23.43
C ASN A 194 1.80 -11.36 -23.55
N LYS A 195 1.05 -10.41 -22.96
CA LYS A 195 -0.40 -10.27 -23.05
C LYS A 195 -0.74 -8.90 -23.64
N THR A 196 -1.92 -8.80 -24.23
CA THR A 196 -2.41 -7.57 -24.84
C THR A 196 -3.88 -7.38 -24.48
N GLY A 197 -4.23 -6.21 -23.98
CA GLY A 197 -5.60 -5.78 -23.79
C GLY A 197 -5.88 -4.46 -24.50
N THR A 198 -7.14 -4.05 -24.49
CA THR A 198 -7.62 -2.80 -25.08
C THR A 198 -8.01 -1.85 -23.97
N ALA A 199 -7.42 -0.65 -23.96
CA ALA A 199 -7.84 0.47 -23.15
C ALA A 199 -8.62 1.49 -24.00
N ILE A 200 -9.46 2.28 -23.36
CA ILE A 200 -10.19 3.39 -24.02
C ILE A 200 -9.60 4.70 -23.50
N ASP A 201 -9.12 5.54 -24.40
CA ASP A 201 -8.60 6.86 -24.03
C ASP A 201 -9.73 7.88 -23.75
N ALA A 202 -9.37 9.06 -23.27
CA ALA A 202 -10.32 10.13 -22.94
C ALA A 202 -11.16 10.62 -24.14
N SER A 203 -10.76 10.29 -25.36
CA SER A 203 -11.48 10.61 -26.62
C SER A 203 -12.38 9.45 -27.07
N GLY A 204 -12.44 8.35 -26.32
CA GLY A 204 -13.19 7.15 -26.69
C GLY A 204 -12.50 6.26 -27.73
N ILE A 205 -11.20 6.48 -28.00
CA ILE A 205 -10.44 5.70 -28.99
C ILE A 205 -9.78 4.52 -28.30
N SER A 206 -9.89 3.34 -28.94
CA SER A 206 -9.25 2.11 -28.46
C SER A 206 -7.74 2.15 -28.64
N GLN A 207 -7.03 1.84 -27.55
CA GLN A 207 -5.59 1.81 -27.46
C GLN A 207 -5.12 0.39 -27.10
N SER A 208 -4.16 -0.14 -27.86
CA SER A 208 -3.56 -1.45 -27.56
C SER A 208 -2.50 -1.30 -26.47
N VAL A 209 -2.66 -2.00 -25.36
CA VAL A 209 -1.76 -1.94 -24.20
C VAL A 209 -1.27 -3.34 -23.89
N LYS A 210 0.05 -3.46 -23.73
CA LYS A 210 0.69 -4.74 -23.37
C LYS A 210 1.05 -4.77 -21.89
N PHE A 211 0.99 -5.97 -21.33
CA PHE A 211 1.44 -6.30 -19.98
C PHE A 211 1.95 -7.76 -19.96
N SER A 212 2.56 -8.21 -18.88
CA SER A 212 3.06 -9.57 -18.79
C SER A 212 2.46 -10.33 -17.61
N LEU A 213 2.23 -11.61 -17.85
CA LEU A 213 2.18 -12.60 -16.78
C LEU A 213 3.59 -13.16 -16.58
N PRO A 214 4.03 -13.38 -15.33
CA PRO A 214 5.35 -13.94 -15.07
C PRO A 214 5.43 -15.40 -15.54
N GLN A 215 6.65 -15.84 -15.81
CA GLN A 215 6.91 -17.27 -16.08
C GLN A 215 7.08 -17.99 -14.74
N ASP A 216 6.45 -19.17 -14.61
CA ASP A 216 6.62 -20.02 -13.43
C ASP A 216 8.02 -20.64 -13.43
N VAL A 217 8.77 -20.40 -12.35
CA VAL A 217 9.99 -21.15 -12.04
C VAL A 217 9.64 -22.22 -11.02
N ASN A 218 9.61 -23.45 -11.48
CA ASN A 218 9.32 -24.59 -10.64
C ASN A 218 10.47 -24.82 -9.66
N ILE A 219 10.16 -24.84 -8.36
CA ILE A 219 11.12 -25.01 -7.26
C ILE A 219 10.83 -26.31 -6.53
N GLU A 220 11.88 -27.03 -6.23
CA GLU A 220 11.87 -28.19 -5.37
C GLU A 220 12.56 -27.86 -4.06
N VAL A 221 11.99 -28.36 -2.95
CA VAL A 221 12.46 -28.13 -1.59
C VAL A 221 12.86 -29.46 -0.96
N LYS A 222 14.07 -29.54 -0.41
CA LYS A 222 14.55 -30.62 0.42
C LYS A 222 14.69 -30.12 1.86
N VAL A 223 14.13 -30.87 2.78
CA VAL A 223 14.19 -30.57 4.21
C VAL A 223 14.83 -31.76 4.94
N GLU A 224 15.93 -31.52 5.63
CA GLU A 224 16.62 -32.46 6.50
C GLU A 224 16.29 -32.04 7.95
N LEU A 225 15.64 -32.93 8.70
CA LEU A 225 15.18 -32.69 10.06
C LEU A 225 16.10 -33.38 11.08
N THR A 226 16.47 -32.66 12.13
CA THR A 226 17.03 -33.23 13.36
C THR A 226 15.96 -33.16 14.44
N LEU A 227 15.74 -34.24 15.15
CA LEU A 227 14.69 -34.38 16.18
C LEU A 227 15.28 -34.24 17.57
N TYR A 228 14.51 -33.68 18.53
CA TYR A 228 14.87 -33.73 19.94
C TYR A 228 14.92 -35.18 20.46
N THR A 229 13.89 -35.95 20.13
CA THR A 229 13.81 -37.41 20.34
C THR A 229 12.84 -37.99 19.30
N GLU A 230 13.04 -39.25 18.91
CA GLU A 230 12.12 -39.92 17.98
C GLU A 230 10.69 -39.98 18.51
N GLU A 231 10.53 -40.13 19.86
CA GLU A 231 9.23 -40.22 20.54
C GLU A 231 8.46 -38.88 20.53
N SER A 232 9.17 -37.75 20.42
CA SER A 232 8.54 -36.43 20.40
C SER A 232 8.02 -36.03 19.03
N PHE A 233 8.45 -36.72 17.96
CA PHE A 233 8.00 -36.46 16.60
C PHE A 233 6.76 -37.30 16.30
N PRO A 234 5.68 -36.73 15.75
CA PRO A 234 4.44 -37.45 15.53
C PRO A 234 4.61 -38.55 14.47
N THR A 235 3.86 -39.66 14.63
CA THR A 235 3.80 -40.69 13.59
C THR A 235 3.32 -40.10 12.27
N GLY A 236 4.07 -40.24 11.18
CA GLY A 236 3.82 -39.54 9.91
C GLY A 236 4.24 -38.08 9.93
N GLY A 237 5.17 -37.68 10.80
CA GLY A 237 5.64 -36.33 10.97
C GLY A 237 6.28 -35.75 9.71
N GLU A 238 6.97 -36.55 8.92
CA GLU A 238 7.52 -36.12 7.62
C GLU A 238 6.40 -35.67 6.65
N GLU A 239 5.32 -36.45 6.57
CA GLU A 239 4.14 -36.10 5.77
C GLU A 239 3.43 -34.86 6.34
N ALA A 240 3.40 -34.72 7.67
CA ALA A 240 2.84 -33.53 8.32
C ALA A 240 3.65 -32.26 7.97
N VAL A 241 4.98 -32.34 7.94
CA VAL A 241 5.85 -31.24 7.51
C VAL A 241 5.63 -30.93 6.02
N GLN A 242 5.57 -31.94 5.14
CA GLN A 242 5.27 -31.74 3.72
C GLN A 242 3.93 -31.03 3.52
N LYS A 243 2.89 -31.48 4.24
CA LYS A 243 1.55 -30.88 4.20
C LYS A 243 1.55 -29.45 4.72
N SER A 244 2.28 -29.18 5.81
CA SER A 244 2.41 -27.83 6.38
C SER A 244 3.06 -26.86 5.40
N ILE A 245 4.15 -27.25 4.74
CA ILE A 245 4.82 -26.45 3.71
C ILE A 245 3.91 -26.24 2.49
N ALA A 246 3.22 -27.28 2.03
CA ALA A 246 2.30 -27.19 0.90
C ALA A 246 1.11 -26.26 1.23
N GLY A 247 0.55 -26.37 2.43
CA GLY A 247 -0.51 -25.51 2.93
C GLY A 247 -0.08 -24.05 3.02
N TRP A 248 1.12 -23.80 3.53
CA TRP A 248 1.72 -22.47 3.55
C TRP A 248 1.93 -21.91 2.14
N ALA A 249 2.44 -22.71 1.19
CA ALA A 249 2.66 -22.27 -0.16
C ALA A 249 1.36 -21.92 -0.91
N THR A 250 0.26 -22.59 -0.59
CA THR A 250 -1.05 -22.43 -1.26
C THR A 250 -2.06 -21.56 -0.50
N GLY A 251 -1.81 -21.31 0.80
CA GLY A 251 -2.75 -20.59 1.66
C GLY A 251 -3.91 -21.47 2.12
N THR A 252 -3.66 -22.78 2.31
CA THR A 252 -4.62 -23.76 2.82
C THR A 252 -4.27 -24.23 4.24
N ASP A 253 -5.12 -25.04 4.84
CA ASP A 253 -4.89 -25.63 6.17
C ASP A 253 -4.61 -24.61 7.29
N GLY A 254 -5.19 -23.40 7.18
CA GLY A 254 -5.05 -22.33 8.17
C GLY A 254 -3.78 -21.44 7.99
N TRP A 255 -3.00 -21.69 6.98
CA TRP A 255 -1.84 -20.86 6.64
C TRP A 255 -2.23 -19.66 5.77
N PRO A 256 -1.64 -18.46 6.01
CA PRO A 256 -1.68 -17.40 5.01
C PRO A 256 -0.88 -17.85 3.78
N LYS A 257 -1.40 -17.56 2.59
CA LYS A 257 -0.71 -17.89 1.34
C LYS A 257 0.66 -17.24 1.28
N ALA A 258 1.68 -18.04 0.99
CA ALA A 258 3.02 -17.53 0.73
C ALA A 258 3.00 -16.58 -0.48
N GLU A 259 3.56 -15.39 -0.30
CA GLU A 259 3.67 -14.41 -1.38
C GLU A 259 4.94 -14.68 -2.20
N PHE A 260 4.84 -15.53 -3.20
CA PHE A 260 5.87 -15.62 -4.24
C PHE A 260 5.67 -14.46 -5.23
N ILE A 261 6.29 -13.32 -4.90
CA ILE A 261 6.18 -12.09 -5.69
C ILE A 261 7.10 -12.19 -6.90
N PRO A 262 6.67 -11.78 -8.11
CA PRO A 262 7.55 -11.72 -9.28
C PRO A 262 8.82 -10.92 -9.00
N GLY A 263 9.97 -11.49 -9.38
CA GLY A 263 11.27 -10.88 -9.18
C GLY A 263 11.83 -10.96 -7.77
N LYS A 264 11.20 -11.73 -6.87
CA LYS A 264 11.69 -11.91 -5.51
C LYS A 264 12.30 -13.29 -5.32
N ASP A 265 13.58 -13.31 -4.93
CA ASP A 265 14.33 -14.55 -4.68
C ASP A 265 13.63 -15.40 -3.60
N VAL A 266 13.74 -16.71 -3.75
CA VAL A 266 13.30 -17.66 -2.74
C VAL A 266 14.49 -18.06 -1.88
N ILE A 267 14.32 -17.90 -0.56
CA ILE A 267 15.35 -18.24 0.43
C ILE A 267 14.85 -19.32 1.38
N PRO A 268 15.73 -20.20 1.89
CA PRO A 268 15.39 -21.29 2.80
C PRO A 268 14.63 -20.84 4.05
N GLU A 269 14.94 -19.64 4.56
CA GLU A 269 14.35 -19.06 5.76
C GLU A 269 12.84 -18.90 5.70
N HIS A 270 12.28 -18.75 4.50
CA HIS A 270 10.82 -18.65 4.32
C HIS A 270 10.08 -19.93 4.74
N PHE A 271 10.77 -21.08 4.70
CA PHE A 271 10.19 -22.38 4.99
C PHE A 271 10.26 -22.80 6.46
N TYR A 272 11.07 -22.13 7.29
CA TYR A 272 11.20 -22.52 8.70
C TYR A 272 9.90 -22.39 9.49
N THR A 273 9.10 -21.39 9.20
CA THR A 273 7.83 -21.18 9.91
C THR A 273 6.88 -22.39 9.79
N PRO A 274 6.54 -22.88 8.58
CA PRO A 274 5.69 -24.07 8.46
C PRO A 274 6.38 -25.36 8.93
N ILE A 275 7.70 -25.48 8.87
CA ILE A 275 8.44 -26.65 9.36
C ILE A 275 8.38 -26.73 10.88
N LEU A 276 8.75 -25.66 11.57
CA LEU A 276 8.84 -25.62 13.03
C LEU A 276 7.47 -25.56 13.74
N ALA A 277 6.38 -25.43 12.98
CA ALA A 277 5.04 -25.60 13.52
C ALA A 277 4.73 -27.05 13.95
N ILE A 278 5.51 -28.03 13.46
CA ILE A 278 5.38 -29.44 13.84
C ILE A 278 6.25 -29.69 15.07
N SER A 279 5.66 -30.32 16.08
CA SER A 279 6.36 -30.64 17.35
C SER A 279 7.46 -31.68 17.16
N GLY A 280 8.46 -31.65 18.04
CA GLY A 280 9.54 -32.65 18.10
C GLY A 280 10.74 -32.36 17.23
N ILE A 281 10.70 -31.29 16.41
CA ILE A 281 11.82 -30.87 15.56
C ILE A 281 12.76 -29.98 16.36
N GLU A 282 14.05 -30.37 16.44
CA GLU A 282 15.12 -29.58 17.06
C GLU A 282 15.67 -28.56 16.09
N SER A 283 15.99 -29.02 14.87
CA SER A 283 16.48 -28.15 13.80
C SER A 283 16.09 -28.69 12.42
N ALA A 284 16.17 -27.83 11.43
CA ALA A 284 15.94 -28.18 10.04
C ALA A 284 17.00 -27.53 9.14
N VAL A 285 17.46 -28.27 8.13
CA VAL A 285 18.27 -27.73 7.04
C VAL A 285 17.41 -27.74 5.79
N VAL A 286 17.21 -26.58 5.19
CA VAL A 286 16.41 -26.43 3.98
C VAL A 286 17.32 -26.14 2.80
N SER A 287 17.21 -26.95 1.76
CA SER A 287 17.90 -26.76 0.49
C SER A 287 16.89 -26.62 -0.64
N LEU A 288 17.17 -25.75 -1.58
CA LEU A 288 16.30 -25.38 -2.69
C LEU A 288 16.97 -25.74 -4.00
N ARG A 289 16.18 -26.08 -5.03
CA ARG A 289 16.69 -26.12 -6.41
C ARG A 289 15.60 -25.77 -7.42
N LYS A 290 16.01 -25.29 -8.58
CA LYS A 290 15.11 -25.20 -9.74
C LYS A 290 14.85 -26.62 -10.27
N ALA A 291 13.61 -26.94 -10.57
CA ALA A 291 13.27 -28.26 -11.11
C ALA A 291 14.07 -28.55 -12.38
N GLY A 292 14.61 -29.75 -12.45
CA GLY A 292 15.45 -30.18 -13.56
C GLY A 292 16.94 -29.84 -13.41
N THR A 293 17.37 -29.18 -12.35
CA THR A 293 18.78 -29.03 -11.98
C THR A 293 19.23 -30.12 -11.02
N SER A 294 20.51 -30.45 -11.00
CA SER A 294 21.06 -31.50 -10.13
C SER A 294 21.56 -30.97 -8.79
N GLU A 295 21.88 -29.69 -8.70
CA GLU A 295 22.54 -29.10 -7.54
C GLU A 295 21.47 -28.46 -6.61
N TRP A 296 21.66 -28.67 -5.30
CA TRP A 296 20.84 -28.04 -4.27
C TRP A 296 21.53 -26.79 -3.76
N GLU A 297 20.80 -25.68 -3.78
CA GLU A 297 21.26 -24.37 -3.33
C GLU A 297 20.87 -24.16 -1.86
N PRO A 298 21.85 -24.02 -0.95
CA PRO A 298 21.55 -23.82 0.47
C PRO A 298 21.24 -22.38 0.85
N THR A 299 21.36 -21.44 -0.07
CA THR A 299 21.26 -20.01 0.24
C THR A 299 20.05 -19.35 -0.39
N ARG A 300 19.88 -19.45 -1.70
CA ARG A 300 18.75 -18.83 -2.39
C ARG A 300 18.63 -19.30 -3.84
N ILE A 301 17.43 -19.20 -4.37
CA ILE A 301 17.18 -19.28 -5.80
C ILE A 301 16.85 -17.89 -6.32
N ALA A 302 17.66 -17.41 -7.24
CA ALA A 302 17.40 -16.14 -7.91
C ALA A 302 16.22 -16.28 -8.88
N ILE A 303 15.26 -15.34 -8.74
CA ILE A 303 14.06 -15.22 -9.55
C ILE A 303 14.16 -13.90 -10.31
N SER A 304 14.12 -13.96 -11.64
CA SER A 304 14.17 -12.74 -12.44
C SER A 304 12.90 -11.91 -12.29
N SER A 305 12.98 -10.63 -12.65
CA SER A 305 11.87 -9.69 -12.58
C SER A 305 10.60 -10.10 -13.36
N GLN A 306 10.76 -11.07 -14.28
CA GLN A 306 9.69 -11.62 -15.13
C GLN A 306 9.27 -13.04 -14.73
N GLU A 307 9.85 -13.57 -13.66
CA GLU A 307 9.59 -14.91 -13.16
C GLU A 307 8.89 -14.86 -11.80
N THR A 308 8.15 -15.91 -11.49
CA THR A 308 7.62 -16.15 -10.15
C THR A 308 7.92 -17.57 -9.71
N ALA A 309 8.23 -17.75 -8.44
CA ALA A 309 8.49 -19.07 -7.92
C ALA A 309 7.18 -19.85 -7.77
N LYS A 310 7.25 -21.14 -8.08
CA LYS A 310 6.16 -22.10 -7.89
C LYS A 310 6.70 -23.38 -7.26
N LEU A 311 6.23 -23.67 -6.06
CA LEU A 311 6.60 -24.88 -5.35
C LEU A 311 5.98 -26.11 -6.03
N THR A 312 6.80 -27.07 -6.46
CA THR A 312 6.34 -28.25 -7.20
C THR A 312 6.64 -29.56 -6.51
N SER A 313 7.68 -29.62 -5.68
CA SER A 313 8.03 -30.84 -4.94
C SER A 313 8.63 -30.49 -3.58
N ILE A 314 8.28 -31.30 -2.59
CA ILE A 314 8.78 -31.21 -1.21
C ILE A 314 9.25 -32.58 -0.81
N SER A 315 10.53 -32.73 -0.47
CA SER A 315 11.08 -33.93 0.15
C SER A 315 11.48 -33.62 1.59
N VAL A 316 11.10 -34.48 2.50
CA VAL A 316 11.46 -34.37 3.91
C VAL A 316 12.10 -35.67 4.36
N GLU A 317 13.22 -35.60 5.04
CA GLU A 317 13.94 -36.75 5.59
C GLU A 317 14.43 -36.41 7.00
N VAL A 318 14.39 -37.39 7.88
CA VAL A 318 14.97 -37.29 9.25
C VAL A 318 16.42 -37.74 9.16
N VAL A 319 17.34 -36.91 9.61
CA VAL A 319 18.78 -37.19 9.70
C VAL A 319 19.15 -37.23 11.20
N ASN A 320 19.74 -38.34 11.62
CA ASN A 320 20.16 -38.57 13.01
C ASN A 320 21.62 -38.15 13.23
#